data_d8cf40c6faeccf3609b0b7e171c0a07f
#
_entry.id   d8cf40c6faeccf3609b0b7e171c0a07f
#
_cell.length_a   1.000
_cell.length_b   1.000
_cell.length_c   1.000
_cell.angle_alpha   90.00
_cell.angle_beta   90.00
_cell.angle_gamma   90.00
#
_symmetry.space_group_name_H-M   'P 1'
#
loop_
_entity.id
_entity.type
_entity.pdbx_description
1 polymer ?
#
loop_
_entity_poly.entity_id
_entity_poly.type
_entity_poly.pdbx_seq_one_letter_code
_entity_poly.pdbx_strand_id
1 'polypeptide(L)'
;DDLFRIVFEKERKTIELEAPHLLNALGRVPTTRGLHLEAAEIEIRPSGHIACNEFQQTTNPKVYSCGDVAGPHQIVHVAILQGEAAARHATDRAAEPVHYDALVSVAFTDPQVATAGLTEEQIQQRSIDYISADYPFDDHGKSILMEAKHGYVKVYADRNGIILGAECVGK
;
A
#
# COMPACT_ATOMS: atom_id res chain seq x y z
N ASP A 1 -36.12 -11.62 12.17
CA ASP A 1 -35.18 -10.99 11.21
C ASP A 1 -33.91 -10.71 12.01
N ASP A 2 -32.80 -11.34 11.61
CA ASP A 2 -31.52 -11.16 12.29
C ASP A 2 -30.93 -9.82 11.89
N LEU A 3 -30.85 -8.89 12.85
CA LEU A 3 -30.21 -7.59 12.66
C LEU A 3 -28.75 -7.65 13.13
N PHE A 4 -27.87 -7.01 12.39
CA PHE A 4 -26.50 -6.73 12.86
C PHE A 4 -26.54 -5.57 13.83
N ARG A 5 -26.03 -5.79 15.04
CA ARG A 5 -25.82 -4.74 16.03
C ARG A 5 -24.38 -4.27 15.97
N ILE A 6 -24.17 -3.00 15.65
CA ILE A 6 -22.87 -2.37 15.49
C ILE A 6 -22.68 -1.40 16.64
N VAL A 7 -21.61 -1.59 17.42
CA VAL A 7 -21.25 -0.72 18.54
C VAL A 7 -19.92 -0.06 18.22
N PHE A 8 -19.87 1.26 18.25
CA PHE A 8 -18.64 2.02 18.02
C PHE A 8 -18.57 3.27 18.88
N GLU A 9 -17.38 3.82 19.03
CA GLU A 9 -17.15 5.05 19.78
C GLU A 9 -16.97 6.23 18.81
N LYS A 10 -17.71 7.30 19.03
CA LYS A 10 -17.55 8.60 18.35
C LYS A 10 -17.58 9.72 19.38
N GLU A 11 -16.55 10.57 19.40
CA GLU A 11 -16.44 11.72 20.32
C GLU A 11 -16.59 11.31 21.79
N ARG A 12 -15.98 10.18 22.19
CA ARG A 12 -16.07 9.56 23.52
C ARG A 12 -17.48 9.11 23.92
N LYS A 13 -18.39 8.96 22.98
CA LYS A 13 -19.73 8.43 23.20
C LYS A 13 -19.87 7.10 22.48
N THR A 14 -20.38 6.10 23.18
CA THR A 14 -20.75 4.83 22.58
C THR A 14 -22.02 5.02 21.77
N ILE A 15 -21.98 4.63 20.50
CA ILE A 15 -23.12 4.65 19.59
C ILE A 15 -23.43 3.21 19.21
N GLU A 16 -24.72 2.88 19.24
CA GLU A 16 -25.24 1.61 18.77
C GLU A 16 -26.12 1.84 17.55
N LEU A 17 -25.93 1.01 16.53
CA LEU A 17 -26.76 0.97 15.32
C LEU A 17 -27.22 -0.45 15.06
N GLU A 18 -28.44 -0.59 14.55
CA GLU A 18 -28.96 -1.85 14.06
C GLU A 18 -29.24 -1.74 12.55
N ALA A 19 -28.82 -2.74 11.79
CA ALA A 19 -29.02 -2.77 10.36
C ALA A 19 -29.22 -4.21 9.84
N PRO A 20 -30.06 -4.41 8.81
CA PRO A 20 -30.26 -5.73 8.21
C PRO A 20 -29.05 -6.22 7.42
N HIS A 21 -28.14 -5.33 7.03
CA HIS A 21 -26.95 -5.66 6.26
C HIS A 21 -25.73 -4.95 6.85
N LEU A 22 -24.58 -5.64 6.86
CA LEU A 22 -23.29 -5.10 7.29
C LEU A 22 -22.23 -5.36 6.23
N LEU A 23 -21.63 -4.29 5.73
CA LEU A 23 -20.40 -4.36 4.92
C LEU A 23 -19.19 -4.09 5.80
N ASN A 24 -18.34 -5.11 5.98
CA ASN A 24 -17.06 -4.95 6.66
C ASN A 24 -15.96 -4.61 5.65
N ALA A 25 -15.43 -3.40 5.72
CA ALA A 25 -14.34 -2.89 4.90
C ALA A 25 -13.14 -2.42 5.74
N LEU A 26 -12.90 -3.05 6.91
CA LEU A 26 -11.89 -2.66 7.90
C LEU A 26 -10.48 -3.17 7.59
N GLY A 27 -10.20 -3.55 6.36
CA GLY A 27 -8.90 -4.01 5.91
C GLY A 27 -8.85 -5.51 5.61
N ARG A 28 -7.62 -6.03 5.49
CA ARG A 28 -7.33 -7.41 5.10
C ARG A 28 -6.40 -8.05 6.11
N VAL A 29 -6.57 -9.35 6.28
CA VAL A 29 -5.65 -10.20 7.05
C VAL A 29 -5.11 -11.28 6.12
N PRO A 30 -3.81 -11.65 6.23
CA PRO A 30 -3.26 -12.72 5.42
C PRO A 30 -3.90 -14.06 5.77
N THR A 31 -4.24 -14.86 4.76
CA THR A 31 -4.84 -16.18 4.93
C THR A 31 -3.75 -17.23 5.02
N THR A 32 -3.17 -17.38 6.22
CA THR A 32 -2.09 -18.35 6.51
C THR A 32 -2.57 -19.59 7.26
N ARG A 33 -3.79 -19.56 7.81
CA ARG A 33 -4.36 -20.68 8.55
C ARG A 33 -4.57 -21.90 7.63
N GLY A 34 -4.21 -23.08 8.12
CA GLY A 34 -4.39 -24.36 7.39
C GLY A 34 -3.33 -24.64 6.34
N LEU A 35 -2.31 -23.78 6.18
CA LEU A 35 -1.19 -24.03 5.28
C LEU A 35 -0.08 -24.89 5.92
N HIS A 36 -0.20 -25.21 7.21
CA HIS A 36 0.78 -26.01 7.97
C HIS A 36 2.22 -25.49 7.83
N LEU A 37 2.36 -24.14 7.89
CA LEU A 37 3.65 -23.45 7.68
C LEU A 37 4.69 -23.86 8.72
N GLU A 38 4.28 -24.18 9.94
CA GLU A 38 5.11 -24.69 11.01
C GLU A 38 5.79 -26.05 10.67
N ALA A 39 5.08 -26.90 9.92
CA ALA A 39 5.62 -28.18 9.47
C ALA A 39 6.69 -28.01 8.37
N ALA A 40 6.69 -26.87 7.70
CA ALA A 40 7.69 -26.47 6.72
C ALA A 40 8.77 -25.53 7.30
N GLU A 41 8.78 -25.32 8.62
CA GLU A 41 9.71 -24.41 9.33
C GLU A 41 9.64 -22.96 8.81
N ILE A 42 8.43 -22.53 8.44
CA ILE A 42 8.17 -21.18 7.96
C ILE A 42 7.59 -20.31 9.07
N GLU A 43 8.27 -19.24 9.38
CA GLU A 43 7.84 -18.27 10.40
C GLU A 43 6.74 -17.33 9.89
N ILE A 44 5.82 -17.01 10.81
CA ILE A 44 4.75 -16.02 10.61
C ILE A 44 5.05 -14.84 11.52
N ARG A 45 5.01 -13.62 10.95
CA ARG A 45 5.16 -12.38 11.72
C ARG A 45 3.95 -12.15 12.64
N PRO A 46 4.07 -11.34 13.69
CA PRO A 46 2.94 -10.99 14.57
C PRO A 46 1.74 -10.39 13.81
N SER A 47 1.97 -9.77 12.66
CA SER A 47 0.94 -9.26 11.74
C SER A 47 0.20 -10.36 10.96
N GLY A 48 0.58 -11.61 11.10
CA GLY A 48 0.02 -12.76 10.38
C GLY A 48 0.65 -13.04 9.02
N HIS A 49 1.51 -12.15 8.51
CA HIS A 49 2.20 -12.34 7.23
C HIS A 49 3.36 -13.34 7.35
N ILE A 50 3.66 -14.05 6.26
CA ILE A 50 4.82 -14.93 6.19
C ILE A 50 6.11 -14.10 6.27
N ALA A 51 7.04 -14.50 7.13
CA ALA A 51 8.33 -13.84 7.23
C ALA A 51 9.19 -14.18 6.02
N CYS A 52 9.72 -13.16 5.34
CA CYS A 52 10.64 -13.30 4.22
C CYS A 52 11.67 -12.18 4.23
N ASN A 53 12.80 -12.42 3.56
CA ASN A 53 13.86 -11.44 3.33
C ASN A 53 13.57 -10.54 2.12
N GLU A 54 14.50 -9.68 1.75
CA GLU A 54 14.36 -8.74 0.62
C GLU A 54 14.25 -9.42 -0.77
N PHE A 55 14.61 -10.70 -0.88
CA PHE A 55 14.42 -11.54 -2.07
C PHE A 55 13.18 -12.41 -2.01
N GLN A 56 12.29 -12.19 -1.04
CA GLN A 56 11.06 -12.94 -0.81
C GLN A 56 11.27 -14.41 -0.39
N GLN A 57 12.49 -14.79 0.01
CA GLN A 57 12.79 -16.10 0.55
C GLN A 57 12.34 -16.17 2.01
N THR A 58 11.62 -17.23 2.39
CA THR A 58 11.15 -17.44 3.76
C THR A 58 12.26 -17.95 4.67
N THR A 59 11.95 -18.24 5.93
CA THR A 59 12.88 -18.92 6.86
C THR A 59 13.26 -20.32 6.38
N ASN A 60 12.42 -20.97 5.59
CA ASN A 60 12.79 -22.17 4.83
C ASN A 60 13.43 -21.77 3.49
N PRO A 61 14.73 -22.04 3.25
CA PRO A 61 15.44 -21.58 2.05
C PRO A 61 14.92 -22.17 0.73
N LYS A 62 14.06 -23.17 0.78
CA LYS A 62 13.43 -23.76 -0.41
C LYS A 62 12.07 -23.14 -0.75
N VAL A 63 11.57 -22.24 0.10
CA VAL A 63 10.23 -21.67 -0.02
C VAL A 63 10.30 -20.15 -0.11
N TYR A 64 9.53 -19.59 -1.03
CA TYR A 64 9.39 -18.15 -1.25
C TYR A 64 7.94 -17.74 -1.01
N SER A 65 7.75 -16.50 -0.59
CA SER A 65 6.42 -15.93 -0.36
C SER A 65 6.33 -14.58 -1.01
N CYS A 66 5.29 -14.31 -1.80
CA CYS A 66 5.07 -13.03 -2.46
C CYS A 66 3.59 -12.64 -2.46
N GLY A 67 3.32 -11.37 -2.72
CA GLY A 67 1.98 -10.80 -2.71
C GLY A 67 1.45 -10.50 -1.30
N ASP A 68 0.14 -10.40 -1.19
CA ASP A 68 -0.56 -9.97 0.03
C ASP A 68 -0.16 -10.77 1.27
N VAL A 69 0.15 -12.04 1.12
CA VAL A 69 0.51 -12.94 2.23
C VAL A 69 1.92 -12.68 2.77
N ALA A 70 2.82 -12.12 1.96
CA ALA A 70 4.16 -11.72 2.37
C ALA A 70 4.16 -10.29 2.98
N GLY A 71 3.25 -9.43 2.54
CA GLY A 71 3.24 -8.01 2.90
C GLY A 71 4.50 -7.26 2.40
N PRO A 72 4.78 -6.07 2.89
CA PRO A 72 3.92 -5.21 3.73
C PRO A 72 2.81 -4.53 2.93
N HIS A 73 2.85 -4.54 1.60
CA HIS A 73 1.92 -3.86 0.70
C HIS A 73 1.01 -4.86 -0.02
N GLN A 74 -0.30 -4.62 0.06
CA GLN A 74 -1.33 -5.47 -0.56
C GLN A 74 -1.74 -4.86 -1.91
N ILE A 75 -0.80 -4.83 -2.86
CA ILE A 75 -0.90 -4.14 -4.14
C ILE A 75 -0.41 -5.08 -5.25
N VAL A 76 -1.17 -5.19 -6.35
CA VAL A 76 -0.92 -6.15 -7.43
C VAL A 76 0.46 -5.99 -8.06
N HIS A 77 0.88 -4.78 -8.40
CA HIS A 77 2.19 -4.57 -9.01
C HIS A 77 3.36 -4.84 -8.06
N VAL A 78 3.15 -4.69 -6.74
CA VAL A 78 4.12 -5.11 -5.72
C VAL A 78 4.25 -6.63 -5.71
N ALA A 79 3.13 -7.35 -5.77
CA ALA A 79 3.14 -8.81 -5.86
C ALA A 79 3.91 -9.32 -7.09
N ILE A 80 3.81 -8.61 -8.22
CA ILE A 80 4.57 -8.93 -9.45
C ILE A 80 6.07 -8.74 -9.21
N LEU A 81 6.50 -7.59 -8.68
CA LEU A 81 7.91 -7.32 -8.36
C LEU A 81 8.49 -8.34 -7.39
N GLN A 82 7.73 -8.69 -6.34
CA GLN A 82 8.10 -9.72 -5.39
C GLN A 82 8.25 -11.08 -6.06
N GLY A 83 7.32 -11.47 -6.93
CA GLY A 83 7.38 -12.72 -7.69
C GLY A 83 8.59 -12.79 -8.63
N GLU A 84 8.92 -11.70 -9.30
CA GLU A 84 10.12 -11.61 -10.15
C GLU A 84 11.42 -11.73 -9.34
N ALA A 85 11.53 -11.04 -8.21
CA ALA A 85 12.69 -11.14 -7.33
C ALA A 85 12.85 -12.57 -6.80
N ALA A 86 11.76 -13.19 -6.33
CA ALA A 86 11.74 -14.57 -5.87
C ALA A 86 12.19 -15.54 -6.96
N ALA A 87 11.67 -15.43 -8.18
CA ALA A 87 11.99 -16.31 -9.29
C ALA A 87 13.46 -16.18 -9.73
N ARG A 88 14.00 -14.96 -9.77
CA ARG A 88 15.43 -14.72 -10.08
C ARG A 88 16.32 -15.31 -9.01
N HIS A 89 16.03 -15.05 -7.74
CA HIS A 89 16.81 -15.56 -6.62
C HIS A 89 16.76 -17.09 -6.51
N ALA A 90 15.60 -17.70 -6.74
CA ALA A 90 15.44 -19.15 -6.71
C ALA A 90 16.16 -19.89 -7.83
N THR A 91 16.53 -19.20 -8.92
CA THR A 91 17.21 -19.76 -10.10
C THR A 91 18.67 -19.31 -10.24
N ASP A 92 19.27 -18.81 -9.17
CA ASP A 92 20.65 -18.30 -9.15
C ASP A 92 20.95 -17.25 -10.24
N ARG A 93 19.92 -16.51 -10.67
CA ARG A 93 20.09 -15.36 -11.57
C ARG A 93 20.35 -14.12 -10.73
N ALA A 94 20.94 -13.11 -11.35
CA ALA A 94 21.10 -11.80 -10.72
C ALA A 94 19.75 -11.30 -10.25
N ALA A 95 19.52 -11.35 -8.93
CA ALA A 95 18.32 -10.87 -8.28
C ALA A 95 18.63 -9.54 -7.60
N GLU A 96 17.78 -8.56 -7.81
CA GLU A 96 17.80 -7.31 -7.06
C GLU A 96 16.79 -7.41 -5.91
N PRO A 97 17.11 -6.85 -4.72
CA PRO A 97 16.15 -6.71 -3.65
C PRO A 97 14.91 -5.94 -4.08
N VAL A 98 13.76 -6.27 -3.50
CA VAL A 98 12.55 -5.49 -3.76
C VAL A 98 12.63 -4.16 -3.04
N HIS A 99 12.70 -3.07 -3.80
CA HIS A 99 12.71 -1.70 -3.29
C HIS A 99 11.30 -1.12 -3.29
N TYR A 100 10.85 -0.61 -2.14
CA TYR A 100 9.51 -0.04 -1.97
C TYR A 100 9.51 1.49 -1.98
N ASP A 101 10.67 2.16 -2.12
CA ASP A 101 10.78 3.63 -2.05
C ASP A 101 10.09 4.34 -3.23
N ALA A 102 9.95 3.68 -4.37
CA ALA A 102 9.23 4.21 -5.54
C ALA A 102 7.83 3.61 -5.71
N LEU A 103 7.23 3.13 -4.61
CA LEU A 103 5.92 2.51 -4.64
C LEU A 103 4.85 3.48 -5.14
N VAL A 104 4.00 3.00 -6.04
CA VAL A 104 2.78 3.68 -6.45
C VAL A 104 1.61 3.10 -5.67
N SER A 105 0.78 3.96 -5.08
CA SER A 105 -0.43 3.57 -4.38
C SER A 105 -1.62 4.40 -4.88
N VAL A 106 -2.78 3.77 -5.02
CA VAL A 106 -4.01 4.45 -5.46
C VAL A 106 -5.17 4.03 -4.56
N ALA A 107 -5.89 5.03 -4.03
CA ALA A 107 -7.20 4.85 -3.44
C ALA A 107 -8.26 5.26 -4.48
N PHE A 108 -9.10 4.31 -4.89
CA PHE A 108 -10.15 4.51 -5.89
C PHE A 108 -11.41 5.10 -5.26
N THR A 109 -11.23 6.22 -4.59
CA THR A 109 -12.31 7.05 -4.04
C THR A 109 -12.84 8.02 -5.08
N ASP A 110 -13.79 8.88 -4.73
CA ASP A 110 -14.25 10.01 -5.55
C ASP A 110 -14.12 11.30 -4.71
N PRO A 111 -13.10 12.15 -4.99
CA PRO A 111 -12.03 12.00 -5.98
C PRO A 111 -11.04 10.87 -5.65
N GLN A 112 -10.32 10.39 -6.65
CA GLN A 112 -9.25 9.41 -6.47
C GLN A 112 -8.02 10.06 -5.82
N VAL A 113 -7.26 9.27 -5.05
CA VAL A 113 -6.00 9.71 -4.45
C VAL A 113 -4.89 8.76 -4.89
N ALA A 114 -3.81 9.31 -5.43
CA ALA A 114 -2.65 8.54 -5.83
C ALA A 114 -1.37 9.12 -5.20
N THR A 115 -0.45 8.23 -4.84
CA THR A 115 0.90 8.60 -4.37
C THR A 115 1.93 7.79 -5.11
N ALA A 116 3.11 8.38 -5.33
CA ALA A 116 4.28 7.69 -5.86
C ALA A 116 5.52 8.13 -5.07
N GLY A 117 6.33 7.19 -4.62
CA GLY A 117 7.49 7.50 -3.80
C GLY A 117 7.11 7.92 -2.38
N LEU A 118 7.87 8.85 -1.82
CA LEU A 118 7.66 9.35 -0.46
C LEU A 118 6.53 10.39 -0.41
N THR A 119 5.66 10.28 0.59
CA THR A 119 4.70 11.35 0.91
C THR A 119 5.40 12.51 1.62
N GLU A 120 4.78 13.69 1.64
CA GLU A 120 5.32 14.85 2.35
C GLU A 120 5.58 14.55 3.84
N GLU A 121 4.67 13.82 4.47
CA GLU A 121 4.82 13.40 5.87
C GLU A 121 6.05 12.52 6.06
N GLN A 122 6.29 11.55 5.17
CA GLN A 122 7.47 10.67 5.23
C GLN A 122 8.78 11.44 5.00
N ILE A 123 8.78 12.40 4.10
CA ILE A 123 9.93 13.29 3.84
C ILE A 123 10.27 14.09 5.12
N GLN A 124 9.25 14.67 5.76
CA GLN A 124 9.40 15.42 7.01
C GLN A 124 9.88 14.53 8.18
N GLN A 125 9.29 13.35 8.35
CA GLN A 125 9.71 12.38 9.38
C GLN A 125 11.16 11.94 9.23
N ARG A 126 11.64 11.83 7.98
CA ARG A 126 13.04 11.49 7.66
C ARG A 126 13.97 12.72 7.72
N SER A 127 13.45 13.91 8.01
CA SER A 127 14.21 15.18 8.03
C SER A 127 14.97 15.45 6.72
N ILE A 128 14.40 15.06 5.58
CA ILE A 128 14.98 15.32 4.27
C ILE A 128 14.69 16.77 3.88
N ASP A 129 15.71 17.54 3.49
CA ASP A 129 15.52 18.88 2.93
C ASP A 129 14.98 18.76 1.51
N TYR A 130 13.84 19.43 1.23
CA TYR A 130 13.14 19.28 -0.03
C TYR A 130 12.58 20.61 -0.54
N ILE A 131 12.24 20.61 -1.81
CA ILE A 131 11.42 21.61 -2.49
C ILE A 131 10.17 20.92 -3.00
N SER A 132 9.08 21.66 -3.12
CA SER A 132 7.84 21.15 -3.71
C SER A 132 7.24 22.14 -4.68
N ALA A 133 6.51 21.61 -5.65
CA ALA A 133 5.67 22.35 -6.56
C ALA A 133 4.34 21.62 -6.72
N ASP A 134 3.27 22.37 -6.87
CA ASP A 134 1.94 21.82 -7.12
C ASP A 134 1.31 22.49 -8.35
N TYR A 135 0.42 21.74 -8.98
CA TYR A 135 -0.39 22.22 -10.11
C TYR A 135 -1.86 21.86 -9.87
N PRO A 136 -2.74 22.85 -9.69
CA PRO A 136 -4.17 22.63 -9.50
C PRO A 136 -4.85 22.25 -10.83
N PHE A 137 -5.98 21.55 -10.73
CA PHE A 137 -6.71 21.08 -11.92
C PHE A 137 -7.76 22.04 -12.46
N ASP A 138 -7.91 23.21 -11.87
CA ASP A 138 -8.86 24.25 -12.30
C ASP A 138 -8.49 24.89 -13.64
N ASP A 139 -7.20 24.85 -14.03
CA ASP A 139 -6.69 25.29 -15.34
C ASP A 139 -6.19 24.11 -16.21
N HIS A 140 -6.47 22.87 -15.82
CA HIS A 140 -6.09 21.70 -16.60
C HIS A 140 -7.16 21.37 -17.64
N GLY A 141 -6.81 21.44 -18.94
CA GLY A 141 -7.76 21.35 -20.05
C GLY A 141 -8.69 20.13 -20.00
N LYS A 142 -8.18 18.94 -19.74
CA LYS A 142 -9.00 17.72 -19.59
C LYS A 142 -9.95 17.82 -18.39
N SER A 143 -9.50 18.34 -17.25
CA SER A 143 -10.31 18.49 -16.05
C SER A 143 -11.45 19.51 -16.26
N ILE A 144 -11.20 20.56 -17.04
CA ILE A 144 -12.21 21.53 -17.46
C ILE A 144 -13.29 20.84 -18.30
N LEU A 145 -12.88 20.04 -19.30
CA LEU A 145 -13.81 19.32 -20.18
C LEU A 145 -14.62 18.27 -19.44
N MET A 146 -14.06 17.66 -18.40
CA MET A 146 -14.72 16.66 -17.55
C MET A 146 -15.55 17.29 -16.42
N GLU A 147 -15.56 18.63 -16.31
CA GLU A 147 -16.16 19.34 -15.16
C GLU A 147 -15.61 18.89 -13.80
N ALA A 148 -14.36 18.40 -13.78
CA ALA A 148 -13.68 17.81 -12.63
C ALA A 148 -12.48 18.68 -12.22
N LYS A 149 -12.73 19.97 -11.94
CA LYS A 149 -11.69 20.99 -11.67
C LYS A 149 -11.09 20.90 -10.26
N HIS A 150 -11.68 20.11 -9.38
CA HIS A 150 -11.20 19.96 -8.01
C HIS A 150 -10.14 18.88 -7.96
N GLY A 151 -8.93 19.27 -7.61
CA GLY A 151 -7.80 18.38 -7.52
C GLY A 151 -6.49 19.10 -7.79
N TYR A 152 -5.41 18.38 -7.58
CA TYR A 152 -4.05 18.86 -7.85
C TYR A 152 -3.08 17.68 -7.97
N VAL A 153 -1.92 17.95 -8.54
CA VAL A 153 -0.73 17.13 -8.41
C VAL A 153 0.35 17.92 -7.68
N LYS A 154 1.02 17.30 -6.71
CA LYS A 154 2.15 17.89 -5.98
C LYS A 154 3.36 16.98 -6.11
N VAL A 155 4.53 17.55 -6.39
CA VAL A 155 5.78 16.82 -6.59
C VAL A 155 6.80 17.33 -5.58
N TYR A 156 7.59 16.42 -5.03
CA TYR A 156 8.66 16.69 -4.07
C TYR A 156 9.98 16.31 -4.68
N ALA A 157 11.00 17.15 -4.52
CA ALA A 157 12.36 16.88 -4.95
C ALA A 157 13.38 17.32 -3.89
N ASP A 158 14.55 16.72 -3.88
CA ASP A 158 15.67 17.21 -3.10
C ASP A 158 16.25 18.52 -3.73
N ARG A 159 17.22 19.12 -3.05
CA ARG A 159 17.88 20.36 -3.54
C ARG A 159 18.68 20.15 -4.82
N ASN A 160 18.97 18.92 -5.22
CA ASN A 160 19.66 18.58 -6.46
C ASN A 160 18.69 18.31 -7.61
N GLY A 161 17.37 18.36 -7.34
CA GLY A 161 16.32 18.09 -8.33
C GLY A 161 15.97 16.61 -8.49
N ILE A 162 16.42 15.74 -7.59
CA ILE A 162 16.03 14.33 -7.58
C ILE A 162 14.62 14.22 -7.02
N ILE A 163 13.71 13.63 -7.79
CA ILE A 163 12.33 13.42 -7.36
C ILE A 163 12.30 12.44 -6.19
N LEU A 164 11.68 12.83 -5.10
CA LEU A 164 11.47 12.05 -3.89
C LEU A 164 10.10 11.37 -3.88
N GLY A 165 9.10 12.05 -4.41
CA GLY A 165 7.74 11.55 -4.46
C GLY A 165 6.77 12.51 -5.11
N ALA A 166 5.54 12.04 -5.27
CA ALA A 166 4.43 12.83 -5.79
C ALA A 166 3.10 12.38 -5.19
N GLU A 167 2.19 13.31 -5.05
CA GLU A 167 0.82 13.09 -4.59
C GLU A 167 -0.15 13.72 -5.58
N CYS A 168 -1.25 13.03 -5.84
CA CYS A 168 -2.28 13.48 -6.77
C CYS A 168 -3.66 13.21 -6.18
N VAL A 169 -4.53 14.20 -6.25
CA VAL A 169 -5.96 14.07 -5.91
C VAL A 169 -6.74 14.59 -7.10
N GLY A 170 -7.67 13.81 -7.61
CA GLY A 170 -8.47 14.24 -8.74
C GLY A 170 -9.29 13.12 -9.36
N LYS A 171 -9.95 13.46 -10.47
CA LYS A 171 -10.86 12.59 -11.20
C LYS A 171 -10.33 12.30 -12.60
#